data_cb2d6031f455b3192cf76fd9a8e06131
#
_entry.id   cb2d6031f455b3192cf76fd9a8e06131
#
_cell.length_a   1.000
_cell.length_b   1.000
_cell.length_c   1.000
_cell.angle_alpha   90.00
_cell.angle_beta   90.00
_cell.angle_gamma   90.00
#
_symmetry.space_group_name_H-M   'P 1'
#
loop_
_entity.id
_entity.type
_entity.pdbx_description
1 polymer ?
#
loop_
_entity_poly.entity_id
_entity_poly.type
_entity_poly.pdbx_seq_one_letter_code
_entity_poly.pdbx_strand_id
1 'polypeptide(L)'
;MGKVDLQHEARESFSFSGSDTMSVKWWYSFNDASLNALVDSAIRRNYDLKIAWQRMKSAAAVLQREKAPLFPFLDAYASGNINSSKNEFRDGRSFEAGLSAEYEIDLWGRIRAQVEAEEFRLEASKQNYKAAAISISSSVALSWFQLTEAKQELDLIEKQIATSEKMLELIKARFGSGQIRSVDILRQKQQIESTKEQRILVKNRIERLQNFLSTLIGIPAVNDFAFETDSLPELPGLPTTGVPLESVQRRP
;
A
#
# COMPACT_ATOMS: atom_id res chain seq x y z
N MET A 1 -14.49 32.94 3.92
CA MET A 1 -13.38 32.00 3.78
C MET A 1 -12.26 32.72 3.04
N GLY A 2 -11.21 33.17 3.77
CA GLY A 2 -10.13 33.97 3.20
C GLY A 2 -9.31 33.12 2.23
N LYS A 3 -9.17 33.59 0.99
CA LYS A 3 -8.18 33.07 0.07
C LYS A 3 -6.80 33.30 0.68
N VAL A 4 -6.10 32.26 1.04
CA VAL A 4 -4.68 32.33 1.38
C VAL A 4 -3.96 32.66 0.08
N ASP A 5 -3.48 33.87 -0.04
CA ASP A 5 -2.67 34.33 -1.17
C ASP A 5 -1.27 33.71 -1.01
N LEU A 6 -1.04 32.58 -1.62
CA LEU A 6 0.26 31.92 -1.69
C LEU A 6 1.13 32.59 -2.77
N GLN A 7 1.31 33.91 -2.68
CA GLN A 7 2.34 34.63 -3.45
C GLN A 7 3.73 34.38 -2.86
N HIS A 8 4.10 33.11 -2.66
CA HIS A 8 5.51 32.75 -2.58
C HIS A 8 5.92 32.38 -4.01
N GLU A 9 7.05 32.92 -4.45
CA GLU A 9 7.69 32.65 -5.74
C GLU A 9 7.75 31.13 -5.99
N ALA A 10 6.65 30.58 -6.50
CA ALA A 10 6.62 29.19 -6.93
C ALA A 10 7.59 29.11 -8.11
N ARG A 11 8.67 28.36 -7.97
CA ARG A 11 9.58 28.08 -9.08
C ARG A 11 8.75 27.59 -10.27
N GLU A 12 8.96 28.18 -11.41
CA GLU A 12 8.20 27.85 -12.64
C GLU A 12 8.48 26.42 -13.13
N SER A 13 9.59 25.81 -12.70
CA SER A 13 9.94 24.43 -13.05
C SER A 13 10.70 23.73 -11.94
N PHE A 14 10.66 22.41 -11.91
CA PHE A 14 11.57 21.59 -11.09
C PHE A 14 12.98 21.66 -11.63
N SER A 15 13.99 21.52 -10.75
CA SER A 15 15.42 21.51 -11.11
C SER A 15 15.78 20.37 -12.06
N PHE A 16 15.04 19.25 -11.98
CA PHE A 16 15.20 18.08 -12.82
C PHE A 16 13.81 17.69 -13.33
N SER A 17 13.58 17.88 -14.63
CA SER A 17 12.38 17.43 -15.33
C SER A 17 12.79 16.66 -16.55
N GLY A 18 12.23 15.47 -16.73
CA GLY A 18 12.41 14.68 -17.95
C GLY A 18 11.36 15.00 -19.00
N SER A 19 11.39 14.26 -20.11
CA SER A 19 10.45 14.39 -21.22
C SER A 19 9.38 13.31 -21.27
N ASP A 20 9.50 12.27 -20.42
CA ASP A 20 8.64 11.11 -20.51
C ASP A 20 7.27 11.35 -19.85
N THR A 21 6.23 10.79 -20.46
CA THR A 21 4.87 10.85 -19.91
C THR A 21 4.68 9.77 -18.86
N MET A 22 4.33 10.16 -17.65
CA MET A 22 4.08 9.21 -16.57
C MET A 22 2.80 8.41 -16.83
N SER A 23 2.90 7.10 -16.98
CA SER A 23 1.77 6.17 -17.08
C SER A 23 1.11 5.97 -15.72
N VAL A 24 -0.19 5.66 -15.71
CA VAL A 24 -0.90 5.21 -14.49
C VAL A 24 -0.22 3.98 -13.87
N LYS A 25 0.36 3.12 -14.71
CA LYS A 25 1.16 1.96 -14.30
C LYS A 25 2.66 2.30 -14.44
N TRP A 26 3.12 3.25 -13.68
CA TRP A 26 4.50 3.76 -13.72
C TRP A 26 5.58 2.69 -13.57
N TRP A 27 5.29 1.57 -12.88
CA TRP A 27 6.25 0.48 -12.66
C TRP A 27 6.61 -0.29 -13.94
N TYR A 28 5.79 -0.20 -14.99
CA TYR A 28 6.09 -0.82 -16.28
C TYR A 28 7.28 -0.14 -16.99
N SER A 29 7.60 1.11 -16.67
CA SER A 29 8.74 1.83 -17.25
C SER A 29 10.11 1.25 -16.86
N PHE A 30 10.16 0.42 -15.80
CA PHE A 30 11.39 -0.27 -15.40
C PHE A 30 11.69 -1.53 -16.23
N ASN A 31 10.79 -1.94 -17.14
CA ASN A 31 10.94 -3.13 -17.98
C ASN A 31 11.28 -4.42 -17.22
N ASP A 32 10.86 -4.54 -15.97
CA ASP A 32 11.04 -5.70 -15.10
C ASP A 32 9.72 -6.49 -15.02
N ALA A 33 9.70 -7.68 -15.64
CA ALA A 33 8.50 -8.53 -15.68
C ALA A 33 8.11 -9.04 -14.29
N SER A 34 9.11 -9.33 -13.43
CA SER A 34 8.89 -9.80 -12.06
C SER A 34 8.28 -8.69 -11.19
N LEU A 35 8.83 -7.47 -11.27
CA LEU A 35 8.26 -6.30 -10.61
C LEU A 35 6.81 -6.05 -11.05
N ASN A 36 6.54 -6.12 -12.37
CA ASN A 36 5.21 -5.91 -12.91
C ASN A 36 4.21 -6.93 -12.35
N ALA A 37 4.57 -8.21 -12.31
CA ALA A 37 3.74 -9.27 -11.76
C ALA A 37 3.49 -9.09 -10.26
N LEU A 38 4.50 -8.66 -9.49
CA LEU A 38 4.40 -8.42 -8.06
C LEU A 38 3.46 -7.25 -7.74
N VAL A 39 3.63 -6.11 -8.42
CA VAL A 39 2.77 -4.93 -8.22
C VAL A 39 1.34 -5.23 -8.63
N ASP A 40 1.12 -5.85 -9.79
CA ASP A 40 -0.23 -6.23 -10.24
C ASP A 40 -0.89 -7.25 -9.29
N SER A 41 -0.12 -8.16 -8.68
CA SER A 41 -0.62 -9.08 -7.66
C SER A 41 -0.97 -8.34 -6.36
N ALA A 42 -0.13 -7.43 -5.90
CA ALA A 42 -0.39 -6.62 -4.72
C ALA A 42 -1.68 -5.79 -4.88
N ILE A 43 -1.84 -5.09 -6.01
CA ILE A 43 -3.06 -4.30 -6.27
C ILE A 43 -4.33 -5.17 -6.22
N ARG A 44 -4.26 -6.42 -6.65
CA ARG A 44 -5.42 -7.34 -6.63
C ARG A 44 -5.69 -7.97 -5.26
N ARG A 45 -4.65 -8.26 -4.47
CA ARG A 45 -4.75 -9.15 -3.30
C ARG A 45 -4.49 -8.45 -1.98
N ASN A 46 -3.81 -7.31 -1.96
CA ASN A 46 -3.45 -6.60 -0.73
C ASN A 46 -4.68 -6.32 0.13
N TYR A 47 -4.57 -6.60 1.44
CA TYR A 47 -5.69 -6.46 2.37
C TYR A 47 -5.99 -5.00 2.70
N ASP A 48 -5.00 -4.13 2.80
CA ASP A 48 -5.22 -2.71 3.07
C ASP A 48 -5.97 -2.04 1.92
N LEU A 49 -5.67 -2.45 0.68
CA LEU A 49 -6.39 -1.99 -0.49
C LEU A 49 -7.84 -2.49 -0.50
N LYS A 50 -8.08 -3.73 -0.08
CA LYS A 50 -9.43 -4.26 0.10
C LYS A 50 -10.20 -3.49 1.18
N ILE A 51 -9.54 -3.13 2.29
CA ILE A 51 -10.14 -2.30 3.35
C ILE A 51 -10.50 -0.92 2.79
N ALA A 52 -9.60 -0.26 2.08
CA ALA A 52 -9.88 1.04 1.46
C ALA A 52 -11.05 0.97 0.47
N TRP A 53 -11.13 -0.09 -0.34
CA TRP A 53 -12.25 -0.37 -1.22
C TRP A 53 -13.58 -0.54 -0.47
N GLN A 54 -13.58 -1.29 0.64
CA GLN A 54 -14.80 -1.48 1.45
C GLN A 54 -15.23 -0.19 2.14
N ARG A 55 -14.29 0.65 2.57
CA ARG A 55 -14.60 2.00 3.10
C ARG A 55 -15.28 2.87 2.04
N MET A 56 -14.80 2.83 0.81
CA MET A 56 -15.44 3.54 -0.30
C MET A 56 -16.85 3.02 -0.56
N LYS A 57 -17.07 1.70 -0.55
CA LYS A 57 -18.42 1.13 -0.66
C LYS A 57 -19.34 1.53 0.49
N SER A 58 -18.82 1.57 1.72
CA SER A 58 -19.57 2.04 2.89
C SER A 58 -19.98 3.51 2.73
N ALA A 59 -19.08 4.38 2.28
CA ALA A 59 -19.41 5.79 1.99
C ALA A 59 -20.49 5.90 0.90
N ALA A 60 -20.44 5.07 -0.15
CA ALA A 60 -21.49 5.03 -1.17
C ALA A 60 -22.85 4.59 -0.60
N ALA A 61 -22.88 3.61 0.30
CA ALA A 61 -24.10 3.17 0.95
C ALA A 61 -24.68 4.24 1.90
N VAL A 62 -23.82 4.98 2.61
CA VAL A 62 -24.23 6.12 3.44
C VAL A 62 -24.87 7.20 2.57
N LEU A 63 -24.22 7.55 1.43
CA LEU A 63 -24.80 8.49 0.47
C LEU A 63 -26.20 8.05 -0.02
N GLN A 64 -26.40 6.78 -0.33
CA GLN A 64 -27.71 6.26 -0.72
C GLN A 64 -28.75 6.39 0.40
N ARG A 65 -28.35 6.14 1.64
CA ARG A 65 -29.22 6.32 2.81
C ARG A 65 -29.62 7.79 2.99
N GLU A 66 -28.66 8.71 2.86
CA GLU A 66 -28.94 10.15 3.02
C GLU A 66 -29.78 10.73 1.84
N LYS A 67 -29.80 10.06 0.69
CA LYS A 67 -30.69 10.38 -0.43
C LYS A 67 -32.12 9.89 -0.22
N ALA A 68 -32.36 8.92 0.66
CA ALA A 68 -33.69 8.35 0.88
C ALA A 68 -34.73 9.39 1.32
N PRO A 69 -34.43 10.35 2.23
CA PRO A 69 -35.39 11.37 2.65
C PRO A 69 -35.81 12.37 1.54
N LEU A 70 -35.16 12.35 0.37
CA LEU A 70 -35.61 13.12 -0.80
C LEU A 70 -36.89 12.55 -1.43
N PHE A 71 -37.30 11.33 -1.04
CA PHE A 71 -38.48 10.62 -1.52
C PHE A 71 -39.43 10.32 -0.37
N PRO A 72 -40.75 10.15 -0.65
CA PRO A 72 -41.68 9.74 0.36
C PRO A 72 -41.33 8.38 0.98
N PHE A 73 -41.38 8.30 2.30
CA PHE A 73 -41.30 7.04 3.03
C PHE A 73 -42.67 6.37 3.09
N LEU A 74 -42.75 5.10 2.72
CA LEU A 74 -43.98 4.32 2.72
C LEU A 74 -43.83 3.18 3.72
N ASP A 75 -44.76 3.12 4.66
CA ASP A 75 -44.83 2.08 5.68
C ASP A 75 -46.13 1.29 5.54
N ALA A 76 -46.02 -0.02 5.70
CA ALA A 76 -47.17 -0.92 5.81
C ALA A 76 -47.18 -1.57 7.20
N TYR A 77 -48.23 -1.45 7.92
CA TYR A 77 -48.34 -2.06 9.24
C TYR A 77 -49.56 -2.98 9.34
N ALA A 78 -49.42 -4.03 10.12
CA ALA A 78 -50.50 -4.90 10.51
C ALA A 78 -50.30 -5.29 11.98
N SER A 79 -51.33 -5.09 12.79
CA SER A 79 -51.29 -5.47 14.20
C SER A 79 -52.56 -6.25 14.58
N GLY A 80 -52.39 -7.25 15.41
CA GLY A 80 -53.49 -8.02 15.99
C GLY A 80 -53.39 -7.98 17.50
N ASN A 81 -54.45 -7.57 18.17
CA ASN A 81 -54.53 -7.54 19.63
C ASN A 81 -55.62 -8.49 20.11
N ILE A 82 -55.28 -9.37 21.06
CA ILE A 82 -56.20 -10.28 21.72
C ILE A 82 -56.24 -9.88 23.19
N ASN A 83 -57.33 -9.23 23.59
CA ASN A 83 -57.58 -8.90 25.00
C ASN A 83 -58.45 -10.02 25.63
N SER A 84 -57.81 -10.83 26.48
CA SER A 84 -58.53 -11.81 27.31
C SER A 84 -58.71 -11.21 28.70
N SER A 85 -59.93 -10.79 29.00
CA SER A 85 -60.31 -10.31 30.34
C SER A 85 -61.05 -11.40 31.09
N LYS A 86 -60.81 -11.52 32.41
CA LYS A 86 -61.52 -12.46 33.31
C LYS A 86 -63.02 -12.13 33.45
N ASN A 87 -63.51 -11.04 32.89
CA ASN A 87 -64.92 -10.66 32.85
C ASN A 87 -65.45 -10.93 31.46
N GLU A 88 -66.39 -11.82 31.33
CA GLU A 88 -67.01 -12.34 30.09
C GLU A 88 -67.60 -11.27 29.12
N PHE A 89 -67.68 -10.02 29.53
CA PHE A 89 -68.18 -8.91 28.68
C PHE A 89 -67.12 -8.11 27.92
N ARG A 90 -65.84 -8.48 27.94
CA ARG A 90 -64.75 -7.71 27.32
C ARG A 90 -63.71 -8.55 26.58
N ASP A 91 -64.05 -9.69 26.07
CA ASP A 91 -63.19 -10.41 25.12
C ASP A 91 -63.30 -9.72 23.76
N GLY A 92 -62.21 -8.98 23.41
CA GLY A 92 -62.11 -8.26 22.15
C GLY A 92 -60.95 -8.71 21.38
N ARG A 93 -61.17 -9.17 20.15
CA ARG A 93 -60.09 -9.35 19.14
C ARG A 93 -60.17 -8.16 18.19
N SER A 94 -59.05 -7.44 18.06
CA SER A 94 -58.92 -6.37 17.06
C SER A 94 -57.80 -6.68 16.10
N PHE A 95 -58.06 -6.47 14.83
CA PHE A 95 -57.06 -6.51 13.77
C PHE A 95 -57.06 -5.16 13.09
N GLU A 96 -55.87 -4.58 12.94
CA GLU A 96 -55.65 -3.31 12.27
C GLU A 96 -54.58 -3.48 11.23
N ALA A 97 -54.79 -3.02 10.01
CA ALA A 97 -53.81 -2.98 8.96
C ALA A 97 -53.94 -1.65 8.20
N GLY A 98 -52.82 -1.08 7.84
CA GLY A 98 -52.80 0.21 7.16
C GLY A 98 -51.53 0.47 6.39
N LEU A 99 -51.58 1.51 5.58
CA LEU A 99 -50.45 2.09 4.87
C LEU A 99 -50.32 3.54 5.34
N SER A 100 -49.08 3.95 5.64
CA SER A 100 -48.77 5.35 5.92
C SER A 100 -47.70 5.85 4.94
N ALA A 101 -47.80 7.13 4.57
CA ALA A 101 -46.83 7.80 3.75
C ALA A 101 -46.39 9.08 4.47
N GLU A 102 -45.10 9.26 4.62
CA GLU A 102 -44.49 10.45 5.22
C GLU A 102 -43.48 11.08 4.24
N TYR A 103 -43.54 12.41 4.09
CA TYR A 103 -42.63 13.16 3.23
C TYR A 103 -42.31 14.51 3.84
N GLU A 104 -40.98 14.78 4.02
CA GLU A 104 -40.47 16.07 4.46
C GLU A 104 -40.10 16.94 3.26
N ILE A 105 -40.83 18.06 3.09
CA ILE A 105 -40.50 19.02 2.02
C ILE A 105 -39.28 19.82 2.43
N ASP A 106 -38.17 19.70 1.67
CA ASP A 106 -36.91 20.37 1.94
C ASP A 106 -36.91 21.83 1.45
N LEU A 107 -37.63 22.71 2.14
CA LEU A 107 -37.79 24.13 1.78
C LEU A 107 -36.47 24.90 1.90
N TRP A 108 -35.66 24.61 2.92
CA TRP A 108 -34.42 25.31 3.23
C TRP A 108 -33.17 24.57 2.75
N GLY A 109 -33.31 23.47 2.08
CA GLY A 109 -32.17 22.71 1.50
C GLY A 109 -31.36 21.92 2.53
N ARG A 110 -31.90 21.64 3.72
CA ARG A 110 -31.22 20.86 4.77
C ARG A 110 -30.85 19.45 4.25
N ILE A 111 -31.80 18.74 3.65
CA ILE A 111 -31.59 17.38 3.15
C ILE A 111 -30.62 17.41 1.96
N ARG A 112 -30.78 18.36 1.05
CA ARG A 112 -29.88 18.53 -0.11
C ARG A 112 -28.46 18.84 0.33
N ALA A 113 -28.27 19.72 1.31
CA ALA A 113 -26.93 20.03 1.85
C ALA A 113 -26.28 18.81 2.52
N GLN A 114 -27.09 17.97 3.20
CA GLN A 114 -26.60 16.71 3.79
C GLN A 114 -26.14 15.73 2.69
N VAL A 115 -26.92 15.57 1.64
CA VAL A 115 -26.58 14.72 0.49
C VAL A 115 -25.30 15.21 -0.18
N GLU A 116 -25.16 16.51 -0.43
CA GLU A 116 -23.95 17.11 -1.01
C GLU A 116 -22.70 16.84 -0.13
N ALA A 117 -22.84 16.98 1.19
CA ALA A 117 -21.76 16.66 2.11
C ALA A 117 -21.31 15.18 2.00
N GLU A 118 -22.25 14.24 1.86
CA GLU A 118 -21.92 12.81 1.68
C GLU A 118 -21.35 12.53 0.28
N GLU A 119 -21.72 13.27 -0.75
CA GLU A 119 -21.09 13.18 -2.08
C GLU A 119 -19.60 13.56 -2.02
N PHE A 120 -19.26 14.64 -1.30
CA PHE A 120 -17.86 14.99 -1.07
C PHE A 120 -17.10 13.96 -0.23
N ARG A 121 -17.75 13.36 0.77
CA ARG A 121 -17.15 12.27 1.56
C ARG A 121 -16.88 11.01 0.73
N LEU A 122 -17.79 10.66 -0.16
CA LEU A 122 -17.58 9.57 -1.10
C LEU A 122 -16.41 9.87 -2.05
N GLU A 123 -16.34 11.10 -2.58
CA GLU A 123 -15.23 11.48 -3.45
C GLU A 123 -13.89 11.47 -2.71
N ALA A 124 -13.83 11.97 -1.49
CA ALA A 124 -12.66 11.87 -0.63
C ALA A 124 -12.24 10.41 -0.39
N SER A 125 -13.21 9.51 -0.19
CA SER A 125 -12.94 8.07 -0.01
C SER A 125 -12.38 7.42 -1.29
N LYS A 126 -12.82 7.86 -2.49
CA LYS A 126 -12.24 7.41 -3.77
C LYS A 126 -10.79 7.88 -3.92
N GLN A 127 -10.49 9.12 -3.55
CA GLN A 127 -9.10 9.61 -3.60
C GLN A 127 -8.21 8.89 -2.59
N ASN A 128 -8.72 8.57 -1.40
CA ASN A 128 -8.00 7.76 -0.40
C ASN A 128 -7.68 6.35 -0.94
N TYR A 129 -8.58 5.72 -1.70
CA TYR A 129 -8.31 4.43 -2.35
C TYR A 129 -7.19 4.55 -3.39
N LYS A 130 -7.20 5.61 -4.22
CA LYS A 130 -6.12 5.86 -5.20
C LYS A 130 -4.78 6.11 -4.50
N ALA A 131 -4.76 6.90 -3.43
CA ALA A 131 -3.57 7.16 -2.63
C ALA A 131 -3.00 5.88 -2.02
N ALA A 132 -3.86 5.00 -1.48
CA ALA A 132 -3.45 3.70 -0.98
C ALA A 132 -2.84 2.82 -2.09
N ALA A 133 -3.41 2.81 -3.30
CA ALA A 133 -2.88 2.06 -4.43
C ALA A 133 -1.48 2.55 -4.85
N ILE A 134 -1.27 3.87 -4.89
CA ILE A 134 0.04 4.47 -5.15
C ILE A 134 1.05 4.08 -4.07
N SER A 135 0.67 4.19 -2.80
CA SER A 135 1.54 3.85 -1.66
C SER A 135 1.96 2.39 -1.68
N ILE A 136 1.01 1.47 -1.94
CA ILE A 136 1.29 0.03 -2.00
C ILE A 136 2.19 -0.30 -3.19
N SER A 137 1.90 0.23 -4.40
CA SER A 137 2.74 0.01 -5.57
C SER A 137 4.17 0.51 -5.36
N SER A 138 4.34 1.67 -4.73
CA SER A 138 5.65 2.23 -4.38
C SER A 138 6.39 1.37 -3.34
N SER A 139 5.68 0.87 -2.32
CA SER A 139 6.27 -0.01 -1.30
C SER A 139 6.74 -1.34 -1.89
N VAL A 140 5.97 -1.92 -2.81
CA VAL A 140 6.37 -3.15 -3.52
C VAL A 140 7.62 -2.91 -4.36
N ALA A 141 7.64 -1.84 -5.16
CA ALA A 141 8.78 -1.53 -6.01
C ALA A 141 10.06 -1.27 -5.18
N LEU A 142 9.95 -0.46 -4.12
CA LEU A 142 11.08 -0.18 -3.24
C LEU A 142 11.63 -1.47 -2.60
N SER A 143 10.74 -2.31 -2.07
CA SER A 143 11.15 -3.57 -1.43
C SER A 143 11.74 -4.56 -2.43
N TRP A 144 11.26 -4.57 -3.67
CA TRP A 144 11.81 -5.37 -4.75
C TRP A 144 13.24 -4.98 -5.08
N PHE A 145 13.51 -3.68 -5.28
CA PHE A 145 14.87 -3.19 -5.56
C PHE A 145 15.80 -3.40 -4.38
N GLN A 146 15.33 -3.21 -3.15
CA GLN A 146 16.12 -3.51 -1.95
C GLN A 146 16.45 -5.02 -1.83
N LEU A 147 15.52 -5.90 -2.24
CA LEU A 147 15.76 -7.33 -2.26
C LEU A 147 16.81 -7.70 -3.32
N THR A 148 16.72 -7.10 -4.51
CA THR A 148 17.70 -7.29 -5.58
C THR A 148 19.09 -6.83 -5.15
N GLU A 149 19.21 -5.63 -4.56
CA GLU A 149 20.42 -5.10 -3.98
C GLU A 149 21.02 -6.05 -2.92
N ALA A 150 20.20 -6.50 -1.95
CA ALA A 150 20.67 -7.37 -0.88
C ALA A 150 21.15 -8.74 -1.40
N LYS A 151 20.56 -9.29 -2.46
CA LYS A 151 21.02 -10.52 -3.11
C LYS A 151 22.37 -10.32 -3.80
N GLN A 152 22.56 -9.20 -4.50
CA GLN A 152 23.85 -8.86 -5.12
C GLN A 152 24.93 -8.61 -4.07
N GLU A 153 24.57 -7.94 -2.97
CA GLU A 153 25.48 -7.74 -1.82
C GLU A 153 25.92 -9.09 -1.23
N LEU A 154 24.99 -10.04 -1.10
CA LEU A 154 25.31 -11.39 -0.61
C LEU A 154 26.30 -12.11 -1.53
N ASP A 155 26.07 -12.08 -2.84
CA ASP A 155 26.99 -12.68 -3.84
C ASP A 155 28.39 -12.04 -3.75
N LEU A 156 28.47 -10.72 -3.61
CA LEU A 156 29.75 -10.01 -3.43
C LEU A 156 30.47 -10.44 -2.15
N ILE A 157 29.74 -10.52 -1.02
CA ILE A 157 30.31 -10.96 0.26
C ILE A 157 30.83 -12.40 0.16
N GLU A 158 30.09 -13.31 -0.50
CA GLU A 158 30.52 -14.70 -0.69
C GLU A 158 31.82 -14.79 -1.54
N LYS A 159 31.93 -13.99 -2.61
CA LYS A 159 33.13 -13.85 -3.40
C LYS A 159 34.30 -13.28 -2.58
N GLN A 160 34.03 -12.30 -1.71
CA GLN A 160 35.01 -11.70 -0.82
C GLN A 160 35.53 -12.71 0.23
N ILE A 161 34.63 -13.53 0.82
CA ILE A 161 35.02 -14.61 1.74
C ILE A 161 35.93 -15.60 1.03
N ALA A 162 35.55 -16.09 -0.15
CA ALA A 162 36.32 -17.05 -0.93
C ALA A 162 37.72 -16.51 -1.30
N THR A 163 37.82 -15.23 -1.64
CA THR A 163 39.10 -14.56 -1.95
C THR A 163 39.95 -14.42 -0.69
N SER A 164 39.34 -14.05 0.44
CA SER A 164 40.03 -13.91 1.71
C SER A 164 40.55 -15.25 2.26
N GLU A 165 39.81 -16.34 2.04
CA GLU A 165 40.25 -17.69 2.38
C GLU A 165 41.47 -18.15 1.55
N LYS A 166 41.45 -17.89 0.23
CA LYS A 166 42.63 -18.13 -0.62
C LYS A 166 43.84 -17.31 -0.18
N MET A 167 43.63 -16.06 0.24
CA MET A 167 44.70 -15.21 0.79
C MET A 167 45.25 -15.79 2.09
N LEU A 168 44.39 -16.33 2.97
CA LEU A 168 44.79 -16.99 4.21
C LEU A 168 45.70 -18.18 3.93
N GLU A 169 45.43 -19.00 2.92
CA GLU A 169 46.25 -20.12 2.53
C GLU A 169 47.65 -19.65 2.06
N LEU A 170 47.71 -18.57 1.28
CA LEU A 170 49.00 -17.98 0.84
C LEU A 170 49.80 -17.43 2.03
N ILE A 171 49.13 -16.75 2.99
CA ILE A 171 49.74 -16.23 4.21
C ILE A 171 50.31 -17.38 5.06
N LYS A 172 49.56 -18.50 5.23
CA LYS A 172 50.05 -19.69 5.93
C LYS A 172 51.30 -20.29 5.26
N ALA A 173 51.34 -20.39 3.93
CA ALA A 173 52.51 -20.88 3.20
C ALA A 173 53.74 -20.00 3.42
N ARG A 174 53.58 -18.66 3.38
CA ARG A 174 54.66 -17.71 3.66
C ARG A 174 55.16 -17.74 5.11
N PHE A 175 54.24 -17.97 6.06
CA PHE A 175 54.61 -18.18 7.46
C PHE A 175 55.43 -19.43 7.65
N GLY A 176 55.06 -20.55 6.97
CA GLY A 176 55.85 -21.78 6.99
C GLY A 176 57.30 -21.63 6.45
N SER A 177 57.52 -20.67 5.55
CA SER A 177 58.86 -20.32 5.06
C SER A 177 59.58 -19.20 5.86
N GLY A 178 58.97 -18.77 6.99
CA GLY A 178 59.59 -17.76 7.89
C GLY A 178 59.52 -16.31 7.37
N GLN A 179 58.77 -16.02 6.30
CA GLN A 179 58.70 -14.71 5.68
C GLN A 179 57.79 -13.71 6.36
N ILE A 180 56.81 -14.19 7.15
CA ILE A 180 55.82 -13.36 7.83
C ILE A 180 55.56 -13.83 9.26
N ARG A 181 54.87 -13.00 10.06
CA ARG A 181 54.62 -13.27 11.48
C ARG A 181 53.25 -13.92 11.71
N SER A 182 53.11 -14.67 12.81
CA SER A 182 51.83 -15.32 13.21
C SER A 182 50.68 -14.34 13.38
N VAL A 183 50.97 -13.09 13.74
CA VAL A 183 49.95 -12.04 13.85
C VAL A 183 49.21 -11.76 12.55
N ASP A 184 49.87 -11.94 11.41
CA ASP A 184 49.28 -11.71 10.11
C ASP A 184 48.22 -12.79 9.76
N ILE A 185 48.47 -14.04 10.20
CA ILE A 185 47.47 -15.13 10.12
C ILE A 185 46.23 -14.80 10.96
N LEU A 186 46.45 -14.31 12.21
CA LEU A 186 45.36 -13.97 13.12
C LEU A 186 44.51 -12.81 12.58
N ARG A 187 45.14 -11.77 12.02
CA ARG A 187 44.43 -10.64 11.37
C ARG A 187 43.61 -11.10 10.19
N GLN A 188 44.13 -11.95 9.33
CA GLN A 188 43.40 -12.47 8.16
C GLN A 188 42.21 -13.32 8.61
N LYS A 189 42.37 -14.17 9.64
CA LYS A 189 41.24 -14.94 10.21
C LYS A 189 40.16 -14.01 10.77
N GLN A 190 40.55 -12.98 11.54
CA GLN A 190 39.64 -12.01 12.08
C GLN A 190 38.85 -11.30 10.97
N GLN A 191 39.52 -10.91 9.87
CA GLN A 191 38.88 -10.30 8.70
C GLN A 191 37.81 -11.23 8.06
N ILE A 192 38.15 -12.53 7.92
CA ILE A 192 37.24 -13.53 7.37
C ILE A 192 36.00 -13.67 8.29
N GLU A 193 36.21 -13.80 9.59
CA GLU A 193 35.06 -13.94 10.52
C GLU A 193 34.18 -12.68 10.56
N SER A 194 34.74 -11.48 10.47
CA SER A 194 34.00 -10.23 10.35
C SER A 194 33.15 -10.18 9.04
N THR A 195 33.74 -10.67 7.92
CA THR A 195 32.99 -10.73 6.66
C THR A 195 31.88 -11.80 6.70
N LYS A 196 32.10 -12.92 7.39
CA LYS A 196 31.06 -13.94 7.64
C LYS A 196 29.92 -13.41 8.50
N GLU A 197 30.20 -12.55 9.47
CA GLU A 197 29.15 -11.85 10.23
C GLU A 197 28.28 -10.97 9.34
N GLN A 198 28.90 -10.16 8.46
CA GLN A 198 28.15 -9.36 7.48
C GLN A 198 27.25 -10.22 6.60
N ARG A 199 27.72 -11.40 6.16
CA ARG A 199 26.89 -12.36 5.40
C ARG A 199 25.60 -12.74 6.14
N ILE A 200 25.69 -12.97 7.45
CA ILE A 200 24.51 -13.32 8.27
C ILE A 200 23.52 -12.16 8.32
N LEU A 201 24.00 -10.93 8.50
CA LEU A 201 23.15 -9.74 8.54
C LEU A 201 22.42 -9.52 7.19
N VAL A 202 23.12 -9.71 6.08
CA VAL A 202 22.52 -9.59 4.74
C VAL A 202 21.51 -10.70 4.49
N LYS A 203 21.77 -11.95 4.87
CA LYS A 203 20.78 -13.05 4.77
C LYS A 203 19.50 -12.73 5.55
N ASN A 204 19.62 -12.24 6.78
CA ASN A 204 18.48 -11.82 7.58
C ASN A 204 17.72 -10.64 6.93
N ARG A 205 18.43 -9.72 6.25
CA ARG A 205 17.79 -8.62 5.49
C ARG A 205 16.98 -9.17 4.32
N ILE A 206 17.51 -10.13 3.59
CA ILE A 206 16.81 -10.81 2.47
C ILE A 206 15.52 -11.48 2.98
N GLU A 207 15.58 -12.26 4.05
CA GLU A 207 14.41 -12.93 4.62
C GLU A 207 13.33 -11.93 5.06
N ARG A 208 13.71 -10.84 5.72
CA ARG A 208 12.76 -9.78 6.10
C ARG A 208 12.10 -9.13 4.89
N LEU A 209 12.85 -8.85 3.83
CA LEU A 209 12.33 -8.24 2.61
C LEU A 209 11.37 -9.20 1.87
N GLN A 210 11.69 -10.48 1.81
CA GLN A 210 10.82 -11.50 1.25
C GLN A 210 9.50 -11.63 2.02
N ASN A 211 9.57 -11.66 3.35
CA ASN A 211 8.39 -11.70 4.21
C ASN A 211 7.53 -10.45 4.07
N PHE A 212 8.15 -9.27 3.95
CA PHE A 212 7.46 -8.02 3.75
C PHE A 212 6.76 -7.97 2.38
N LEU A 213 7.44 -8.38 1.30
CA LEU A 213 6.85 -8.52 -0.03
C LEU A 213 5.67 -9.50 -0.03
N SER A 214 5.81 -10.65 0.62
CA SER A 214 4.73 -11.63 0.76
C SER A 214 3.50 -11.03 1.42
N THR A 215 3.70 -10.23 2.48
CA THR A 215 2.63 -9.50 3.15
C THR A 215 1.96 -8.47 2.24
N LEU A 216 2.74 -7.70 1.48
CA LEU A 216 2.22 -6.72 0.52
C LEU A 216 1.38 -7.37 -0.60
N ILE A 217 1.80 -8.56 -1.05
CA ILE A 217 1.09 -9.33 -2.10
C ILE A 217 -0.13 -10.06 -1.52
N GLY A 218 -0.24 -10.17 -0.18
CA GLY A 218 -1.33 -10.87 0.49
C GLY A 218 -1.27 -12.40 0.39
N ILE A 219 -0.05 -12.95 0.39
CA ILE A 219 0.21 -14.38 0.46
C ILE A 219 0.93 -14.72 1.78
N PRO A 220 0.77 -15.94 2.31
CA PRO A 220 1.55 -16.37 3.46
C PRO A 220 3.05 -16.26 3.17
N ALA A 221 3.85 -15.93 4.19
CA ALA A 221 5.30 -15.96 4.10
C ALA A 221 5.75 -17.42 3.96
N VAL A 222 5.88 -17.88 2.73
CA VAL A 222 6.39 -19.22 2.41
C VAL A 222 7.82 -19.03 1.93
N ASN A 223 8.77 -19.76 2.52
CA ASN A 223 10.19 -19.68 2.21
C ASN A 223 10.54 -20.04 0.75
N ASP A 224 9.58 -20.52 -0.03
CA ASP A 224 9.77 -21.01 -1.41
C ASP A 224 9.31 -20.03 -2.50
N PHE A 225 8.93 -18.80 -2.16
CA PHE A 225 8.66 -17.83 -3.21
C PHE A 225 10.00 -17.38 -3.82
N ALA A 226 10.36 -18.03 -4.92
CA ALA A 226 11.56 -17.69 -5.67
C ALA A 226 11.36 -16.31 -6.34
N PHE A 227 11.68 -15.27 -5.61
CA PHE A 227 11.88 -13.96 -6.21
C PHE A 227 13.20 -14.00 -6.98
N GLU A 228 13.14 -14.47 -8.21
CA GLU A 228 14.31 -14.47 -9.10
C GLU A 228 14.57 -13.03 -9.54
N THR A 229 15.71 -12.50 -9.14
CA THR A 229 16.20 -11.21 -9.58
C THR A 229 17.61 -11.40 -10.09
N ASP A 230 17.87 -11.09 -11.35
CA ASP A 230 19.19 -11.25 -11.92
C ASP A 230 20.07 -9.99 -11.69
N SER A 231 19.52 -8.82 -11.90
CA SER A 231 20.25 -7.55 -11.77
C SER A 231 19.30 -6.39 -11.50
N LEU A 232 19.84 -5.28 -11.00
CA LEU A 232 19.08 -4.02 -10.95
C LEU A 232 18.82 -3.57 -12.39
N PRO A 233 17.56 -3.17 -12.73
CA PRO A 233 17.25 -2.67 -14.05
C PRO A 233 17.92 -1.32 -14.30
N GLU A 234 18.06 -0.96 -15.57
CA GLU A 234 18.44 0.41 -15.94
C GLU A 234 17.33 1.38 -15.51
N LEU A 235 17.75 2.54 -15.02
CA LEU A 235 16.80 3.57 -14.63
C LEU A 235 16.07 4.10 -15.86
N PRO A 236 14.71 4.16 -15.82
CA PRO A 236 13.96 4.78 -16.91
C PRO A 236 14.29 6.28 -17.01
N GLY A 237 14.01 6.87 -18.16
CA GLY A 237 14.08 8.32 -18.34
C GLY A 237 13.25 9.06 -17.29
N LEU A 238 13.73 10.22 -16.86
CA LEU A 238 12.98 11.02 -15.90
C LEU A 238 11.65 11.48 -16.52
N PRO A 239 10.52 11.32 -15.82
CA PRO A 239 9.23 11.79 -16.29
C PRO A 239 9.15 13.32 -16.28
N THR A 240 8.23 13.87 -17.09
CA THR A 240 7.86 15.27 -16.98
C THR A 240 7.17 15.52 -15.65
N THR A 241 7.77 16.35 -14.82
CA THR A 241 7.24 16.64 -13.47
C THR A 241 6.22 17.77 -13.45
N GLY A 242 6.01 18.45 -14.58
CA GLY A 242 5.11 19.62 -14.67
C GLY A 242 5.64 20.82 -13.89
N VAL A 243 4.77 21.79 -13.60
CA VAL A 243 5.09 22.88 -12.67
C VAL A 243 4.81 22.46 -11.22
N PRO A 244 5.59 22.95 -10.25
CA PRO A 244 5.45 22.56 -8.85
C PRO A 244 4.02 22.69 -8.30
N LEU A 245 3.31 23.75 -8.69
CA LEU A 245 1.93 24.00 -8.27
C LEU A 245 0.93 22.96 -8.82
N GLU A 246 1.08 22.53 -10.07
CA GLU A 246 0.24 21.50 -10.66
C GLU A 246 0.44 20.14 -9.98
N SER A 247 1.66 19.82 -9.54
CA SER A 247 1.95 18.60 -8.81
C SER A 247 1.24 18.51 -7.47
N VAL A 248 1.05 19.64 -6.79
CA VAL A 248 0.27 19.70 -5.54
C VAL A 248 -1.22 19.46 -5.82
N GLN A 249 -1.75 20.01 -6.92
CA GLN A 249 -3.16 19.84 -7.32
C GLN A 249 -3.48 18.42 -7.81
N ARG A 250 -2.49 17.68 -8.30
CA ARG A 250 -2.66 16.29 -8.80
C ARG A 250 -2.58 15.23 -7.69
N ARG A 251 -2.16 15.60 -6.49
CA ARG A 251 -2.16 14.66 -5.37
C ARG A 251 -3.59 14.28 -4.98
N PRO A 252 -3.90 12.98 -4.88
CA PRO A 252 -5.20 12.49 -4.45
C PRO A 252 -5.53 12.86 -3.02
#